data_794c640ce28811db9f803f7b1569370a
#
_entry.id   794c640ce28811db9f803f7b1569370a
#
_cell.length_a   1.000
_cell.length_b   1.000
_cell.length_c   1.000
_cell.angle_alpha   90.00
_cell.angle_beta   90.00
_cell.angle_gamma   90.00
#
_symmetry.space_group_name_H-M   'P 1'
#
loop_
_entity.id
_entity.type
_entity.pdbx_description
1 polymer ?
#
loop_
_entity_poly.entity_id
_entity_poly.type
_entity_poly.pdbx_seq_one_letter_code
_entity_poly.pdbx_strand_id
1 'polypeptide(L)'
;MRTYEILLMLDPELAEQRQDELIARVRELVEKSGGTWRSHDAWGRRRLAFEIEKKTEGVYHLVVFQSGAEALDEIVRVLKIDDVVLRHMATRHIEGSRTSAPRDDTQLPAPVAVPEAVPVPEAVPAPEAVAVVEAEYPEANTRSDEE
;
A
#
# COMPACT_ATOMS: atom_id res chain seq x y z
N MET A 1 5.62 -28.50 -18.91
CA MET A 1 5.47 -27.06 -18.80
C MET A 1 4.30 -26.71 -17.87
N ARG A 2 4.45 -25.71 -17.01
CA ARG A 2 3.41 -25.24 -16.06
C ARG A 2 3.25 -23.75 -16.19
N THR A 3 2.06 -23.25 -15.86
CA THR A 3 1.82 -21.80 -15.82
C THR A 3 2.24 -21.27 -14.45
N TYR A 4 3.05 -20.23 -14.46
CA TYR A 4 3.53 -19.53 -13.29
C TYR A 4 3.09 -18.08 -13.34
N GLU A 5 2.97 -17.47 -12.17
CA GLU A 5 2.80 -16.06 -12.00
C GLU A 5 3.90 -15.50 -11.10
N ILE A 6 4.47 -14.39 -11.47
CA ILE A 6 5.45 -13.68 -10.65
C ILE A 6 4.92 -12.30 -10.36
N LEU A 7 4.78 -12.00 -9.08
CA LEU A 7 4.55 -10.65 -8.60
C LEU A 7 5.90 -9.99 -8.33
N LEU A 8 6.19 -8.93 -9.04
CA LEU A 8 7.39 -8.11 -8.91
C LEU A 8 7.06 -6.84 -8.16
N MET A 9 7.94 -6.43 -7.27
CA MET A 9 7.91 -5.14 -6.61
C MET A 9 9.23 -4.44 -6.90
N LEU A 10 9.15 -3.33 -7.63
CA LEU A 10 10.29 -2.56 -8.12
C LEU A 10 10.45 -1.27 -7.32
N ASP A 11 11.65 -0.71 -7.35
CA ASP A 11 11.94 0.58 -6.74
C ASP A 11 11.08 1.69 -7.39
N PRO A 12 10.35 2.48 -6.59
CA PRO A 12 9.47 3.54 -7.09
C PRO A 12 10.23 4.74 -7.68
N GLU A 13 11.53 4.87 -7.40
CA GLU A 13 12.37 5.94 -7.95
C GLU A 13 12.92 5.62 -9.34
N LEU A 14 12.69 4.39 -9.81
CA LEU A 14 13.12 3.98 -11.13
C LEU A 14 12.33 4.66 -12.24
N ALA A 15 13.07 5.07 -13.30
CA ALA A 15 12.44 5.48 -14.54
C ALA A 15 11.63 4.31 -15.16
N GLU A 16 10.48 4.62 -15.76
CA GLU A 16 9.64 3.62 -16.43
C GLU A 16 10.41 2.78 -17.45
N GLN A 17 11.34 3.40 -18.19
CA GLN A 17 12.19 2.70 -19.14
C GLN A 17 12.96 1.54 -18.51
N ARG A 18 13.47 1.74 -17.29
CA ARG A 18 14.21 0.70 -16.56
C ARG A 18 13.31 -0.43 -16.09
N GLN A 19 12.07 -0.10 -15.72
CA GLN A 19 11.07 -1.10 -15.37
C GLN A 19 10.71 -1.96 -16.58
N ASP A 20 10.52 -1.32 -17.76
CA ASP A 20 10.23 -2.01 -19.01
C ASP A 20 11.40 -2.89 -19.49
N GLU A 21 12.64 -2.42 -19.34
CA GLU A 21 13.84 -3.22 -19.63
C GLU A 21 13.91 -4.49 -18.79
N LEU A 22 13.59 -4.39 -17.49
CA LEU A 22 13.55 -5.56 -16.62
C LEU A 22 12.47 -6.56 -17.06
N ILE A 23 11.27 -6.07 -17.35
CA ILE A 23 10.17 -6.91 -17.83
C ILE A 23 10.53 -7.56 -19.18
N ALA A 24 11.14 -6.80 -20.09
CA ALA A 24 11.63 -7.34 -21.36
C ALA A 24 12.68 -8.43 -21.16
N ARG A 25 13.59 -8.25 -20.22
CA ARG A 25 14.61 -9.26 -19.88
C ARG A 25 13.99 -10.54 -19.31
N VAL A 26 13.00 -10.40 -18.42
CA VAL A 26 12.26 -11.56 -17.90
C VAL A 26 11.56 -12.30 -19.06
N ARG A 27 10.92 -11.56 -19.96
CA ARG A 27 10.28 -12.13 -21.15
C ARG A 27 11.27 -12.88 -22.05
N GLU A 28 12.43 -12.28 -22.31
CA GLU A 28 13.47 -12.92 -23.10
C GLU A 28 13.96 -14.25 -22.48
N LEU A 29 14.12 -14.28 -21.15
CA LEU A 29 14.49 -15.52 -20.43
C LEU A 29 13.41 -16.61 -20.56
N VAL A 30 12.14 -16.23 -20.48
CA VAL A 30 11.03 -17.17 -20.71
C VAL A 30 11.07 -17.71 -22.13
N GLU A 31 11.22 -16.88 -23.13
CA GLU A 31 11.25 -17.27 -24.55
C GLU A 31 12.49 -18.12 -24.88
N LYS A 32 13.67 -17.76 -24.37
CA LYS A 32 14.92 -18.55 -24.52
C LYS A 32 14.82 -19.96 -23.93
N SER A 33 14.06 -20.11 -22.85
CA SER A 33 13.83 -21.43 -22.24
C SER A 33 12.75 -22.26 -22.94
N GLY A 34 12.22 -21.79 -24.06
CA GLY A 34 11.11 -22.43 -24.77
C GLY A 34 9.77 -22.28 -24.08
N GLY A 35 9.66 -21.34 -23.16
CA GLY A 35 8.39 -20.97 -22.50
C GLY A 35 7.52 -20.05 -23.36
N THR A 36 6.32 -19.79 -22.88
CA THR A 36 5.36 -18.91 -23.54
C THR A 36 4.94 -17.79 -22.59
N TRP A 37 5.14 -16.56 -23.00
CA TRP A 37 4.62 -15.38 -22.31
C TRP A 37 3.11 -15.29 -22.46
N ARG A 38 2.38 -15.06 -21.36
CA ARG A 38 0.90 -14.98 -21.38
C ARG A 38 0.38 -13.58 -21.16
N SER A 39 0.71 -12.95 -20.03
CA SER A 39 0.26 -11.60 -19.73
C SER A 39 1.25 -10.85 -18.85
N HIS A 40 1.15 -9.54 -18.87
CA HIS A 40 1.82 -8.63 -17.97
C HIS A 40 0.84 -7.52 -17.58
N ASP A 41 0.61 -7.39 -16.29
CA ASP A 41 -0.29 -6.39 -15.73
C ASP A 41 0.50 -5.47 -14.79
N ALA A 42 0.57 -4.19 -15.14
CA ALA A 42 1.16 -3.16 -14.29
C ALA A 42 0.12 -2.68 -13.28
N TRP A 43 0.36 -2.97 -12.00
CA TRP A 43 -0.53 -2.53 -10.92
C TRP A 43 -0.18 -1.13 -10.41
N GLY A 44 0.94 -0.59 -10.87
CA GLY A 44 1.39 0.75 -10.52
C GLY A 44 2.02 0.88 -9.14
N ARG A 45 2.24 2.13 -8.73
CA ARG A 45 2.86 2.50 -7.47
C ARG A 45 1.87 2.32 -6.31
N ARG A 46 2.37 1.67 -5.22
CA ARG A 46 1.57 1.42 -4.02
C ARG A 46 2.39 1.61 -2.76
N ARG A 47 1.74 2.07 -1.71
CA ARG A 47 2.36 2.19 -0.39
C ARG A 47 2.56 0.80 0.22
N LEU A 48 3.73 0.61 0.85
CA LEU A 48 4.08 -0.61 1.56
C LEU A 48 3.55 -0.57 3.01
N ALA A 49 3.27 -1.73 3.58
CA ALA A 49 2.88 -1.85 4.98
C ALA A 49 4.04 -1.53 5.94
N PHE A 50 5.28 -1.74 5.49
CA PHE A 50 6.51 -1.40 6.20
C PHE A 50 7.60 -1.05 5.17
N GLU A 51 8.62 -0.32 5.61
CA GLU A 51 9.73 0.09 4.75
C GLU A 51 10.58 -1.11 4.32
N ILE A 52 10.91 -1.16 3.04
CA ILE A 52 11.86 -2.10 2.46
C ILE A 52 12.95 -1.27 1.81
N GLU A 53 14.22 -1.51 2.20
CA GLU A 53 15.38 -0.74 1.72
C GLU A 53 15.21 0.79 1.82
N LYS A 54 14.59 1.25 2.92
CA LYS A 54 14.26 2.65 3.19
C LYS A 54 13.23 3.24 2.21
N LYS A 55 12.50 2.41 1.47
CA LYS A 55 11.41 2.81 0.60
C LYS A 55 10.07 2.50 1.24
N THR A 56 9.17 3.47 1.23
CA THR A 56 7.81 3.37 1.77
C THR A 56 6.79 2.98 0.70
N GLU A 57 7.20 3.00 -0.56
CA GLU A 57 6.38 2.68 -1.73
C GLU A 57 7.12 1.69 -2.64
N GLY A 58 6.39 1.04 -3.53
CA GLY A 58 6.92 0.17 -4.56
C GLY A 58 6.01 0.15 -5.78
N VAL A 59 6.59 -0.14 -6.94
CA VAL A 59 5.84 -0.35 -8.19
C VAL A 59 5.61 -1.84 -8.40
N TYR A 60 4.37 -2.22 -8.59
CA TYR A 60 3.97 -3.62 -8.69
C TYR A 60 3.66 -4.02 -10.13
N HIS A 61 4.22 -5.14 -10.55
CA HIS A 61 3.96 -5.78 -11.83
C HIS A 61 3.62 -7.25 -11.61
N LEU A 62 2.56 -7.71 -12.24
CA LEU A 62 2.21 -9.13 -12.29
C LEU A 62 2.51 -9.68 -13.66
N VAL A 63 3.30 -10.74 -13.71
CA VAL A 63 3.70 -11.42 -14.95
C VAL A 63 3.21 -12.85 -14.91
N VAL A 64 2.53 -13.30 -15.96
CA VAL A 64 2.07 -14.67 -16.12
C VAL A 64 2.71 -15.29 -17.35
N PHE A 65 3.33 -16.46 -17.19
CA PHE A 65 3.98 -17.18 -18.28
C PHE A 65 3.94 -18.69 -18.06
N GLN A 66 4.19 -19.43 -19.11
CA GLN A 66 4.28 -20.87 -19.08
C GLN A 66 5.73 -21.31 -19.36
N SER A 67 6.31 -22.11 -18.46
CA SER A 67 7.69 -22.59 -18.61
C SER A 67 7.95 -23.90 -17.90
N GLY A 68 9.17 -24.41 -18.01
CA GLY A 68 9.70 -25.48 -17.14
C GLY A 68 10.12 -24.93 -15.77
N ALA A 69 10.35 -25.80 -14.82
CA ALA A 69 10.82 -25.41 -13.48
C ALA A 69 12.23 -24.79 -13.52
N GLU A 70 13.13 -25.32 -14.34
CA GLU A 70 14.50 -24.79 -14.51
C GLU A 70 14.50 -23.34 -14.99
N ALA A 71 13.60 -23.01 -15.91
CA ALA A 71 13.46 -21.63 -16.39
C ALA A 71 12.98 -20.68 -15.28
N LEU A 72 12.06 -21.14 -14.44
CA LEU A 72 11.59 -20.36 -13.29
C LEU A 72 12.75 -20.10 -12.32
N ASP A 73 13.56 -21.12 -12.02
CA ASP A 73 14.70 -20.99 -11.11
C ASP A 73 15.72 -19.97 -11.63
N GLU A 74 16.00 -19.99 -12.95
CA GLU A 74 16.91 -19.03 -13.58
C GLU A 74 16.33 -17.59 -13.55
N ILE A 75 15.04 -17.42 -13.84
CA ILE A 75 14.37 -16.11 -13.74
C ILE A 75 14.46 -15.61 -12.29
N VAL A 76 14.12 -16.42 -11.32
CA VAL A 76 14.20 -16.06 -9.88
C VAL A 76 15.63 -15.71 -9.49
N ARG A 77 16.64 -16.41 -10.01
CA ARG A 77 18.05 -16.11 -9.78
C ARG A 77 18.43 -14.72 -10.32
N VAL A 78 18.01 -14.41 -11.53
CA VAL A 78 18.28 -13.09 -12.15
C VAL A 78 17.59 -11.97 -11.37
N LEU A 79 16.32 -12.17 -10.98
CA LEU A 79 15.57 -11.20 -10.19
C LEU A 79 16.15 -10.94 -8.79
N LYS A 80 16.82 -11.92 -8.20
CA LYS A 80 17.50 -11.75 -6.89
C LYS A 80 18.78 -10.93 -6.96
N ILE A 81 19.42 -10.89 -8.11
CA ILE A 81 20.70 -10.18 -8.31
C ILE A 81 20.46 -8.74 -8.74
N ASP A 82 19.28 -8.45 -9.28
CA ASP A 82 18.97 -7.14 -9.81
C ASP A 82 18.55 -6.19 -8.67
N ASP A 83 19.35 -5.16 -8.42
CA ASP A 83 19.12 -4.17 -7.34
C ASP A 83 17.83 -3.34 -7.51
N VAL A 84 17.24 -3.42 -8.69
CA VAL A 84 15.96 -2.77 -9.03
C VAL A 84 14.77 -3.46 -8.39
N VAL A 85 14.92 -4.75 -8.07
CA VAL A 85 13.85 -5.61 -7.56
C VAL A 85 13.88 -5.62 -6.04
N LEU A 86 13.03 -4.82 -5.40
CA LEU A 86 12.88 -4.81 -3.94
C LEU A 86 12.39 -6.16 -3.41
N ARG A 87 11.45 -6.77 -4.14
CA ARG A 87 10.88 -8.08 -3.77
C ARG A 87 10.25 -8.75 -4.97
N HIS A 88 10.29 -10.07 -4.99
CA HIS A 88 9.54 -10.88 -5.96
C HIS A 88 8.90 -12.09 -5.28
N MET A 89 7.80 -12.56 -5.83
CA MET A 89 7.12 -13.77 -5.39
C MET A 89 6.66 -14.55 -6.61
N ALA A 90 7.13 -15.79 -6.74
CA ALA A 90 6.75 -16.68 -7.82
C ALA A 90 5.82 -17.77 -7.29
N THR A 91 4.68 -17.96 -7.93
CA THR A 91 3.68 -18.97 -7.58
C THR A 91 3.19 -19.71 -8.81
N ARG A 92 2.53 -20.85 -8.60
CA ARG A 92 1.83 -21.53 -9.70
C ARG A 92 0.52 -20.79 -9.98
N HIS A 93 0.33 -20.43 -11.23
CA HIS A 93 -0.93 -19.87 -11.66
C HIS A 93 -2.02 -20.94 -11.71
N ILE A 94 -3.16 -20.68 -11.09
CA ILE A 94 -4.34 -21.53 -11.10
C ILE A 94 -5.26 -21.02 -12.21
N GLU A 95 -5.53 -21.84 -13.22
CA GLU A 95 -6.42 -21.47 -14.31
C GLU A 95 -7.83 -21.15 -13.78
N GLY A 96 -8.36 -19.99 -14.20
CA GLY A 96 -9.61 -19.46 -13.69
C GLY A 96 -9.49 -18.57 -12.45
N SER A 97 -8.33 -18.55 -11.79
CA SER A 97 -8.04 -17.55 -10.77
C SER A 97 -7.72 -16.21 -11.43
N ARG A 98 -8.36 -15.17 -10.97
CA ARG A 98 -8.01 -13.79 -11.35
C ARG A 98 -7.23 -13.18 -10.23
N THR A 99 -5.92 -13.12 -10.38
CA THR A 99 -5.08 -12.30 -9.53
C THR A 99 -5.27 -10.85 -9.98
N SER A 100 -6.11 -10.11 -9.28
CA SER A 100 -6.35 -8.70 -9.55
C SER A 100 -5.56 -7.83 -8.60
N ALA A 101 -5.22 -6.63 -9.06
CA ALA A 101 -4.61 -5.62 -8.19
C ALA A 101 -5.46 -5.44 -6.93
N PRO A 102 -4.85 -5.42 -5.72
CA PRO A 102 -5.56 -5.06 -4.51
C PRO A 102 -6.25 -3.71 -4.71
N ARG A 103 -7.45 -3.54 -4.19
CA ARG A 103 -8.09 -2.23 -4.17
C ARG A 103 -7.21 -1.28 -3.38
N ASP A 104 -7.03 -0.09 -3.91
CA ASP A 104 -6.31 0.96 -3.21
C ASP A 104 -7.27 1.56 -2.16
N ASP A 105 -7.28 0.96 -0.97
CA ASP A 105 -8.05 1.48 0.17
C ASP A 105 -7.48 2.81 0.69
N THR A 106 -6.43 3.33 0.06
CA THR A 106 -5.83 4.63 0.36
C THR A 106 -6.57 5.78 -0.33
N GLN A 107 -7.47 5.53 -1.26
CA GLN A 107 -8.47 6.50 -1.64
C GLN A 107 -9.48 6.62 -0.48
N LEU A 108 -9.12 7.45 0.49
CA LEU A 108 -10.13 8.05 1.36
C LEU A 108 -11.26 8.52 0.44
N PRO A 109 -12.52 8.15 0.69
CA PRO A 109 -13.62 8.71 -0.07
C PRO A 109 -13.44 10.23 -0.02
N ALA A 110 -13.44 10.85 -1.21
CA ALA A 110 -13.37 12.30 -1.31
C ALA A 110 -14.32 12.87 -0.25
N PRO A 111 -13.89 13.86 0.53
CA PRO A 111 -14.74 14.42 1.58
C PRO A 111 -16.08 14.70 0.92
N VAL A 112 -17.11 13.96 1.32
CA VAL A 112 -18.48 14.24 0.92
C VAL A 112 -18.67 15.70 1.23
N ALA A 113 -18.84 16.52 0.21
CA ALA A 113 -19.15 17.91 0.35
C ALA A 113 -20.31 17.96 1.35
N VAL A 114 -20.02 18.42 2.56
CA VAL A 114 -21.04 18.67 3.57
C VAL A 114 -21.94 19.69 2.89
N PRO A 115 -23.22 19.43 2.70
CA PRO A 115 -24.11 20.42 2.13
C PRO A 115 -24.00 21.66 3.01
N GLU A 116 -23.62 22.74 2.34
CA GLU A 116 -23.46 24.09 2.86
C GLU A 116 -24.60 24.39 3.84
N ALA A 117 -24.18 24.81 5.04
CA ALA A 117 -24.99 25.15 6.18
C ALA A 117 -26.34 25.72 5.83
N VAL A 118 -27.38 25.08 6.33
CA VAL A 118 -28.69 25.67 6.50
C VAL A 118 -28.50 26.93 7.37
N PRO A 119 -28.95 28.10 6.95
CA PRO A 119 -28.78 29.30 7.74
C PRO A 119 -29.53 29.15 9.09
N VAL A 120 -28.77 29.27 10.15
CA VAL A 120 -29.31 29.36 11.51
C VAL A 120 -30.18 30.61 11.61
N PRO A 121 -31.45 30.52 11.97
CA PRO A 121 -32.23 31.73 12.23
C PRO A 121 -31.68 32.43 13.45
N GLU A 122 -31.48 33.72 13.22
CA GLU A 122 -31.02 34.78 14.12
C GLU A 122 -31.83 34.84 15.42
N ALA A 123 -31.09 34.92 16.51
CA ALA A 123 -31.41 35.66 17.75
C ALA A 123 -32.72 35.41 18.47
N VAL A 124 -32.58 34.78 19.62
CA VAL A 124 -33.45 35.06 20.78
C VAL A 124 -32.58 35.73 21.84
N PRO A 125 -32.98 36.91 22.36
CA PRO A 125 -32.17 37.67 23.29
C PRO A 125 -32.12 37.03 24.68
N ALA A 126 -30.95 37.17 25.31
CA ALA A 126 -30.68 36.73 26.67
C ALA A 126 -31.60 37.40 27.70
N PRO A 127 -32.04 36.72 28.72
CA PRO A 127 -32.45 37.38 29.94
C PRO A 127 -31.26 37.60 30.88
N GLU A 128 -31.28 38.82 31.43
CA GLU A 128 -30.38 39.41 32.40
C GLU A 128 -30.16 38.60 33.67
N ALA A 129 -28.96 38.70 34.13
CA ALA A 129 -28.46 38.69 35.49
C ALA A 129 -29.35 38.23 36.65
N VAL A 130 -28.89 37.20 37.34
CA VAL A 130 -29.12 37.13 38.82
C VAL A 130 -27.82 36.67 39.50
N ALA A 131 -27.49 37.53 40.42
CA ALA A 131 -26.45 37.60 41.43
C ALA A 131 -25.83 36.29 41.95
N VAL A 132 -24.53 36.35 42.05
CA VAL A 132 -23.63 36.06 43.16
C VAL A 132 -24.25 35.23 44.30
N VAL A 133 -23.71 34.01 44.50
CA VAL A 133 -23.53 33.48 45.83
C VAL A 133 -22.13 32.81 45.87
N GLU A 134 -21.28 33.50 46.60
CA GLU A 134 -20.00 33.08 47.14
C GLU A 134 -20.25 31.90 48.10
N ALA A 135 -19.60 30.82 47.85
CA ALA A 135 -19.52 29.72 48.82
C ALA A 135 -18.06 29.24 48.89
N GLU A 136 -17.45 29.75 49.83
CA GLU A 136 -16.37 29.45 50.74
C GLU A 136 -15.97 27.96 50.71
N TYR A 137 -14.71 27.67 50.34
CA TYR A 137 -14.02 26.43 50.59
C TYR A 137 -13.37 26.47 51.99
N PRO A 138 -13.64 25.54 52.88
CA PRO A 138 -12.81 25.38 54.07
C PRO A 138 -11.57 24.55 53.72
N GLU A 139 -10.42 25.17 53.93
CA GLU A 139 -9.14 24.46 54.19
C GLU A 139 -9.29 23.64 55.48
N ALA A 140 -8.65 22.53 55.49
CA ALA A 140 -7.86 21.92 56.54
C ALA A 140 -7.93 20.39 56.48
N ASN A 141 -6.84 19.71 56.28
CA ASN A 141 -6.06 19.23 57.41
C ASN A 141 -4.81 18.49 56.98
N THR A 142 -3.69 19.13 57.29
CA THR A 142 -2.38 18.52 57.52
C THR A 142 -2.49 17.54 58.66
N ARG A 143 -1.98 16.32 58.48
CA ARG A 143 -1.39 15.56 59.59
C ARG A 143 -0.27 14.66 59.07
N SER A 144 0.91 15.07 59.38
CA SER A 144 2.11 14.34 59.70
C SER A 144 1.82 13.22 60.72
N ASP A 145 2.55 12.16 60.61
CA ASP A 145 3.22 11.31 61.58
C ASP A 145 3.77 10.11 60.84
N GLU A 146 5.11 9.99 60.62
CA GLU A 146 6.10 9.42 61.56
C GLU A 146 5.74 8.03 62.09
N GLU A 147 6.29 6.98 61.59
CA GLU A 147 7.25 6.00 62.19
C GLU A 147 7.66 4.93 61.15
#